data_2419855d0e9804808aa7eefe687ab442
#
_entry.id   2419855d0e9804808aa7eefe687ab442
#
_cell.length_a   1.000
_cell.length_b   1.000
_cell.length_c   1.000
_cell.angle_alpha   90.00
_cell.angle_beta   90.00
_cell.angle_gamma   90.00
#
_symmetry.space_group_name_H-M   'P 1'
#
loop_
_entity.id
_entity.type
_entity.pdbx_description
1 polymer ?
#
loop_
_entity_poly.entity_id
_entity_poly.type
_entity_poly.pdbx_seq_one_letter_code
_entity_poly.pdbx_strand_id
1 'polypeptide(L)'
;MKKFLVSMMAVITAAILVACSNASNKDLVHIGVLQYVEHPSLSATRKGFIEELKEEGYVDGKNIKIDYQNAQGDQSNLQTISQSLIEDNDVMLAIATPAAQSLSSLTKGKPILFTAVTDPVSAKLVKSMDNVGGNVTGTSDMSPINKQ
;
A
#
# COMPACT_ATOMS: atom_id res chain seq x y z
N MET A 1 36.41 15.60 48.35
CA MET A 1 35.03 15.09 48.30
C MET A 1 34.17 15.86 47.30
N LYS A 2 34.09 17.20 47.29
CA LYS A 2 33.26 17.98 46.32
C LYS A 2 33.61 17.75 44.84
N LYS A 3 34.89 17.60 44.49
CA LYS A 3 35.33 17.36 43.12
C LYS A 3 34.98 15.96 42.56
N PHE A 4 34.86 14.96 43.44
CA PHE A 4 34.46 13.61 43.08
C PHE A 4 32.93 13.50 42.79
N LEU A 5 32.11 14.25 43.53
CA LEU A 5 30.66 14.30 43.35
C LEU A 5 30.29 14.99 42.02
N VAL A 6 31.01 16.04 41.62
CA VAL A 6 30.77 16.75 40.35
C VAL A 6 31.16 15.88 39.16
N SER A 7 32.25 15.12 39.26
CA SER A 7 32.69 14.20 38.21
C SER A 7 31.73 13.02 38.01
N MET A 8 31.14 12.50 39.09
CA MET A 8 30.18 11.41 39.06
C MET A 8 28.83 11.87 38.49
N MET A 9 28.43 13.10 38.73
CA MET A 9 27.19 13.67 38.19
C MET A 9 27.31 13.95 36.68
N ALA A 10 28.48 14.32 36.16
CA ALA A 10 28.73 14.54 34.74
C ALA A 10 28.70 13.23 33.92
N VAL A 11 29.09 12.09 34.52
CA VAL A 11 29.04 10.79 33.85
C VAL A 11 27.59 10.23 33.76
N ILE A 12 26.77 10.52 34.75
CA ILE A 12 25.36 10.07 34.77
C ILE A 12 24.53 10.86 33.75
N THR A 13 24.79 12.15 33.53
CA THR A 13 24.11 12.96 32.51
C THR A 13 24.49 12.54 31.08
N ALA A 14 25.70 12.09 30.84
CA ALA A 14 26.14 11.60 29.54
C ALA A 14 25.48 10.25 29.16
N ALA A 15 25.17 9.40 30.16
CA ALA A 15 24.52 8.09 29.91
C ALA A 15 23.05 8.19 29.53
N ILE A 16 22.36 9.28 29.89
CA ILE A 16 20.93 9.47 29.58
C ILE A 16 20.71 9.93 28.13
N LEU A 17 21.69 10.58 27.50
CA LEU A 17 21.60 11.05 26.12
C LEU A 17 21.78 9.96 25.06
N VAL A 18 22.31 8.78 25.44
CA VAL A 18 22.51 7.65 24.50
C VAL A 18 21.29 6.74 24.43
N ALA A 19 20.33 6.82 25.36
CA ALA A 19 19.17 5.96 25.40
C ALA A 19 18.02 6.35 24.42
N CYS A 20 18.11 7.50 23.73
CA CYS A 20 17.08 7.97 22.80
C CYS A 20 17.38 7.68 21.33
N SER A 21 18.45 6.98 20.97
CA SER A 21 18.79 6.75 19.54
C SER A 21 18.54 5.32 19.05
N ASN A 22 17.85 4.48 19.81
CA ASN A 22 17.32 3.20 19.33
C ASN A 22 15.80 3.31 19.05
N ALA A 23 15.36 4.33 18.30
CA ALA A 23 14.17 4.18 17.52
C ALA A 23 14.50 3.08 16.49
N SER A 24 13.98 1.87 16.69
CA SER A 24 13.96 0.81 15.72
C SER A 24 13.61 1.44 14.37
N ASN A 25 14.55 1.46 13.44
CA ASN A 25 14.26 1.63 12.03
C ASN A 25 13.52 0.35 11.61
N LYS A 26 12.26 0.21 12.05
CA LYS A 26 11.34 -0.74 11.44
C LYS A 26 11.18 -0.19 10.04
N ASP A 27 11.69 -0.91 9.06
CA ASP A 27 11.42 -0.60 7.68
C ASP A 27 9.90 -0.45 7.54
N LEU A 28 9.47 0.74 7.07
CA LEU A 28 8.05 1.03 6.91
C LEU A 28 7.50 0.07 5.86
N VAL A 29 6.30 -0.45 6.06
CA VAL A 29 5.60 -1.17 4.99
C VAL A 29 5.23 -0.15 3.92
N HIS A 30 5.68 -0.38 2.70
CA HIS A 30 5.41 0.46 1.54
C HIS A 30 4.19 -0.07 0.79
N ILE A 31 3.22 0.81 0.57
CA ILE A 31 1.95 0.50 -0.11
C ILE A 31 1.88 1.30 -1.41
N GLY A 32 2.02 0.62 -2.54
CA GLY A 32 1.83 1.22 -3.86
C GLY A 32 0.35 1.28 -4.21
N VAL A 33 -0.17 2.46 -4.55
CA VAL A 33 -1.56 2.66 -4.96
C VAL A 33 -1.59 3.12 -6.42
N LEU A 34 -2.09 2.27 -7.30
CA LEU A 34 -2.23 2.55 -8.73
C LEU A 34 -3.69 2.80 -9.09
N GLN A 35 -4.01 4.02 -9.49
CA GLN A 35 -5.31 4.39 -10.05
C GLN A 35 -5.18 4.52 -11.56
N TYR A 36 -6.08 3.86 -12.32
CA TYR A 36 -6.01 3.87 -13.79
C TYR A 36 -6.27 5.25 -14.40
N VAL A 37 -7.33 5.93 -13.95
CA VAL A 37 -7.76 7.22 -14.48
C VAL A 37 -8.37 8.07 -13.36
N GLU A 38 -8.32 9.39 -13.50
CA GLU A 38 -9.02 10.29 -12.59
C GLU A 38 -10.53 10.24 -12.85
N HIS A 39 -11.26 9.78 -11.84
CA HIS A 39 -12.72 9.75 -11.86
C HIS A 39 -13.24 9.87 -10.42
N PRO A 40 -14.33 10.61 -10.14
CA PRO A 40 -14.81 10.86 -8.79
C PRO A 40 -15.01 9.59 -7.95
N SER A 41 -15.59 8.52 -8.52
CA SER A 41 -15.81 7.26 -7.81
C SER A 41 -14.50 6.54 -7.47
N LEU A 42 -13.51 6.52 -8.39
CA LEU A 42 -12.22 5.88 -8.15
C LEU A 42 -11.42 6.66 -7.10
N SER A 43 -11.47 7.97 -7.14
CA SER A 43 -10.83 8.83 -6.15
C SER A 43 -11.50 8.72 -4.77
N ALA A 44 -12.83 8.52 -4.70
CA ALA A 44 -13.54 8.22 -3.48
C ALA A 44 -13.12 6.86 -2.90
N THR A 45 -13.00 5.83 -3.74
CA THR A 45 -12.51 4.51 -3.34
C THR A 45 -11.10 4.57 -2.73
N ARG A 46 -10.18 5.31 -3.38
CA ARG A 46 -8.83 5.52 -2.84
C ARG A 46 -8.87 6.22 -1.49
N LYS A 47 -9.66 7.27 -1.35
CA LYS A 47 -9.80 8.00 -0.08
C LYS A 47 -10.32 7.10 1.03
N GLY A 48 -11.38 6.33 0.76
CA GLY A 48 -11.94 5.39 1.73
C GLY A 48 -10.92 4.34 2.19
N PHE A 49 -10.11 3.81 1.29
CA PHE A 49 -9.02 2.89 1.64
C PHE A 49 -7.99 3.54 2.60
N ILE A 50 -7.59 4.77 2.33
CA ILE A 50 -6.62 5.49 3.17
C ILE A 50 -7.23 5.85 4.53
N GLU A 51 -8.51 6.22 4.56
CA GLU A 51 -9.23 6.53 5.79
C GLU A 51 -9.34 5.29 6.67
N GLU A 52 -9.72 4.13 6.11
CA GLU A 52 -9.80 2.87 6.83
C GLU A 52 -8.45 2.43 7.40
N LEU A 53 -7.38 2.51 6.60
CA LEU A 53 -6.02 2.25 7.11
C LEU A 53 -5.70 3.12 8.33
N LYS A 54 -6.07 4.39 8.29
CA LYS A 54 -5.84 5.32 9.40
C LYS A 54 -6.66 4.96 10.64
N GLU A 55 -7.91 4.54 10.48
CA GLU A 55 -8.79 4.09 11.56
C GLU A 55 -8.23 2.82 12.22
N GLU A 56 -7.66 1.91 11.43
CA GLU A 56 -6.96 0.72 11.88
C GLU A 56 -5.54 0.99 12.43
N GLY A 57 -5.14 2.25 12.52
CA GLY A 57 -3.86 2.68 13.11
C GLY A 57 -2.67 2.70 12.14
N TYR A 58 -2.90 2.46 10.85
CA TYR A 58 -1.88 2.58 9.81
C TYR A 58 -1.85 4.00 9.24
N VAL A 59 -0.85 4.78 9.61
CA VAL A 59 -0.78 6.21 9.27
C VAL A 59 0.41 6.46 8.35
N ASP A 60 0.12 7.01 7.16
CA ASP A 60 1.14 7.39 6.19
C ASP A 60 2.17 8.36 6.78
N GLY A 61 3.45 8.07 6.53
CA GLY A 61 4.59 8.82 7.08
C GLY A 61 4.91 8.52 8.55
N LYS A 62 4.16 7.61 9.23
CA LYS A 62 4.45 7.19 10.61
C LYS A 62 4.87 5.73 10.72
N ASN A 63 4.02 4.80 10.28
CA ASN A 63 4.25 3.36 10.36
C ASN A 63 4.02 2.63 9.04
N ILE A 64 3.52 3.32 8.02
CA ILE A 64 3.46 2.91 6.62
C ILE A 64 3.93 4.06 5.74
N LYS A 65 4.19 3.76 4.47
CA LYS A 65 4.41 4.75 3.40
C LYS A 65 3.50 4.42 2.23
N ILE A 66 2.71 5.40 1.79
CA ILE A 66 1.81 5.26 0.65
C ILE A 66 2.43 5.97 -0.56
N ASP A 67 2.64 5.22 -1.64
CA ASP A 67 3.05 5.75 -2.95
C ASP A 67 1.86 5.69 -3.91
N TYR A 68 1.22 6.84 -4.14
CA TYR A 68 0.06 6.96 -5.03
C TYR A 68 0.49 7.45 -6.41
N GLN A 69 0.06 6.70 -7.43
CA GLN A 69 0.28 7.02 -8.83
C GLN A 69 -1.02 6.92 -9.62
N ASN A 70 -1.16 7.75 -10.66
CA ASN A 70 -2.30 7.76 -11.56
C ASN A 70 -1.82 7.66 -13.01
N ALA A 71 -2.29 6.65 -13.73
CA ALA A 71 -1.89 6.40 -15.10
C ALA A 71 -2.55 7.35 -16.13
N GLN A 72 -3.51 8.18 -15.69
CA GLN A 72 -4.24 9.14 -16.52
C GLN A 72 -4.96 8.50 -17.73
N GLY A 73 -5.33 7.22 -17.64
CA GLY A 73 -5.95 6.46 -18.72
C GLY A 73 -4.98 6.07 -19.85
N ASP A 74 -3.69 6.34 -19.69
CA ASP A 74 -2.67 6.03 -20.69
C ASP A 74 -2.03 4.67 -20.43
N GLN A 75 -1.97 3.82 -21.47
CA GLN A 75 -1.46 2.46 -21.35
C GLN A 75 0.06 2.40 -21.14
N SER A 76 0.81 3.35 -21.71
CA SER A 76 2.26 3.41 -21.56
C SER A 76 2.63 3.86 -20.16
N ASN A 77 1.95 4.90 -19.65
CA ASN A 77 2.10 5.33 -18.26
C ASN A 77 1.74 4.21 -17.28
N LEU A 78 0.63 3.50 -17.56
CA LEU A 78 0.18 2.39 -16.73
C LEU A 78 1.28 1.33 -16.57
N GLN A 79 1.91 0.95 -17.66
CA GLN A 79 2.97 -0.08 -17.64
C GLN A 79 4.22 0.40 -16.91
N THR A 80 4.67 1.62 -17.17
CA THR A 80 5.86 2.22 -16.52
C THR A 80 5.65 2.38 -15.03
N ILE A 81 4.50 2.92 -14.63
CA ILE A 81 4.15 3.10 -13.21
C ILE A 81 4.02 1.76 -12.50
N SER A 82 3.40 0.76 -13.13
CA SER A 82 3.27 -0.58 -12.54
C SER A 82 4.63 -1.21 -12.23
N GLN A 83 5.60 -1.06 -13.11
CA GLN A 83 6.97 -1.56 -12.89
C GLN A 83 7.61 -0.88 -11.68
N SER A 84 7.62 0.45 -11.62
CA SER A 84 8.18 1.19 -10.50
C SER A 84 7.49 0.86 -9.18
N LEU A 85 6.15 0.82 -9.15
CA LEU A 85 5.42 0.50 -7.92
C LEU A 85 5.75 -0.91 -7.38
N ILE A 86 5.90 -1.90 -8.27
CA ILE A 86 6.27 -3.26 -7.86
C ILE A 86 7.70 -3.31 -7.31
N GLU A 87 8.63 -2.54 -7.85
CA GLU A 87 10.00 -2.51 -7.37
C GLU A 87 10.08 -1.89 -5.96
N ASP A 88 9.38 -0.78 -5.74
CA ASP A 88 9.53 0.09 -4.58
C ASP A 88 8.58 -0.22 -3.42
N ASN A 89 7.55 -1.06 -3.61
CA ASN A 89 6.52 -1.30 -2.61
C ASN A 89 6.36 -2.78 -2.25
N ASP A 90 5.89 -3.05 -1.03
CA ASP A 90 5.70 -4.39 -0.48
C ASP A 90 4.33 -4.98 -0.85
N VAL A 91 3.30 -4.14 -0.91
CA VAL A 91 1.93 -4.49 -1.25
C VAL A 91 1.32 -3.43 -2.16
N MET A 92 0.45 -3.82 -3.09
CA MET A 92 -0.18 -2.92 -4.04
C MET A 92 -1.69 -2.88 -3.88
N LEU A 93 -2.28 -1.68 -4.04
CA LEU A 93 -3.69 -1.48 -4.31
C LEU A 93 -3.88 -1.07 -5.76
N ALA A 94 -4.64 -1.83 -6.51
CA ALA A 94 -5.04 -1.55 -7.89
C ALA A 94 -6.48 -1.04 -7.95
N ILE A 95 -6.68 0.14 -8.48
CA ILE A 95 -8.00 0.76 -8.62
C ILE A 95 -8.39 0.77 -10.09
N ALA A 96 -9.41 -0.01 -10.44
CA ALA A 96 -9.92 -0.37 -11.75
C ALA A 96 -9.20 -1.55 -12.43
N THR A 97 -9.93 -2.23 -13.31
CA THR A 97 -9.47 -3.45 -13.99
C THR A 97 -8.12 -3.31 -14.70
N PRO A 98 -7.84 -2.26 -15.49
CA PRO A 98 -6.55 -2.14 -16.17
C PRO A 98 -5.35 -2.05 -15.21
N ALA A 99 -5.52 -1.36 -14.07
CA ALA A 99 -4.48 -1.26 -13.04
C ALA A 99 -4.19 -2.64 -12.41
N ALA A 100 -5.24 -3.39 -12.07
CA ALA A 100 -5.10 -4.73 -11.52
C ALA A 100 -4.44 -5.71 -12.51
N GLN A 101 -4.82 -5.67 -13.77
CA GLN A 101 -4.22 -6.50 -14.82
C GLN A 101 -2.74 -6.16 -15.04
N SER A 102 -2.39 -4.87 -15.09
CA SER A 102 -1.01 -4.44 -15.26
C SER A 102 -0.12 -4.94 -14.13
N LEU A 103 -0.47 -4.68 -12.88
CA LEU A 103 0.28 -5.14 -11.71
C LEU A 103 0.37 -6.68 -11.64
N SER A 104 -0.74 -7.39 -11.83
CA SER A 104 -0.78 -8.85 -11.74
C SER A 104 0.01 -9.57 -12.83
N SER A 105 0.25 -8.91 -13.96
CA SER A 105 1.09 -9.45 -15.04
C SER A 105 2.58 -9.41 -14.70
N LEU A 106 3.01 -8.49 -13.84
CA LEU A 106 4.42 -8.22 -13.54
C LEU A 106 4.93 -8.96 -12.32
N THR A 107 4.07 -9.36 -11.37
CA THR A 107 4.51 -10.08 -10.18
C THR A 107 3.56 -11.22 -9.78
N LYS A 108 4.14 -12.31 -9.29
CA LYS A 108 3.41 -13.43 -8.68
C LYS A 108 3.74 -13.60 -7.19
N GLY A 109 4.65 -12.77 -6.67
CA GLY A 109 5.11 -12.87 -5.29
C GLY A 109 4.57 -11.79 -4.36
N LYS A 110 4.42 -10.55 -4.86
CA LYS A 110 3.92 -9.45 -4.03
C LYS A 110 2.39 -9.43 -3.98
N PRO A 111 1.77 -9.19 -2.81
CA PRO A 111 0.32 -9.10 -2.67
C PRO A 111 -0.25 -7.92 -3.47
N ILE A 112 -1.35 -8.16 -4.16
CA ILE A 112 -2.10 -7.15 -4.90
C ILE A 112 -3.56 -7.20 -4.46
N LEU A 113 -4.06 -6.10 -3.92
CA LEU A 113 -5.47 -5.88 -3.70
C LEU A 113 -6.05 -5.13 -4.89
N PHE A 114 -7.22 -5.55 -5.35
CA PHE A 114 -7.97 -4.79 -6.35
C PHE A 114 -9.28 -4.28 -5.80
N THR A 115 -9.73 -3.16 -6.36
CA THR A 115 -11.07 -2.60 -6.12
C THR A 115 -11.57 -1.90 -7.38
N ALA A 116 -12.86 -1.64 -7.47
CA ALA A 116 -13.51 -1.11 -8.68
C ALA A 116 -13.24 -2.00 -9.91
N VAL A 117 -13.32 -3.30 -9.72
CA VAL A 117 -13.19 -4.32 -10.77
C VAL A 117 -14.54 -5.02 -10.93
N THR A 118 -15.14 -4.91 -12.10
CA THR A 118 -16.48 -5.43 -12.35
C THR A 118 -16.49 -6.96 -12.38
N ASP A 119 -15.59 -7.60 -13.13
CA ASP A 119 -15.51 -9.06 -13.23
C ASP A 119 -14.06 -9.53 -13.12
N PRO A 120 -13.60 -9.87 -11.91
CA PRO A 120 -12.21 -10.28 -11.69
C PRO A 120 -11.90 -11.66 -12.29
N VAL A 121 -12.89 -12.53 -12.54
CA VAL A 121 -12.70 -13.82 -13.18
C VAL A 121 -12.46 -13.63 -14.68
N SER A 122 -13.33 -12.90 -15.35
CA SER A 122 -13.15 -12.58 -16.79
C SER A 122 -11.89 -11.76 -17.03
N ALA A 123 -11.52 -10.90 -16.10
CA ALA A 123 -10.26 -10.15 -16.11
C ALA A 123 -9.02 -11.02 -15.85
N LYS A 124 -9.19 -12.30 -15.51
CA LYS A 124 -8.13 -13.29 -15.19
C LYS A 124 -7.27 -12.87 -13.97
N LEU A 125 -7.86 -12.15 -13.04
CA LEU A 125 -7.22 -11.74 -11.80
C LEU A 125 -7.31 -12.83 -10.73
N VAL A 126 -8.43 -13.53 -10.68
CA VAL A 126 -8.71 -14.64 -9.78
C VAL A 126 -9.25 -15.85 -10.54
N LYS A 127 -9.16 -17.05 -9.94
CA LYS A 127 -9.69 -18.28 -10.56
C LYS A 127 -11.20 -18.36 -10.48
N SER A 128 -11.77 -17.97 -9.36
CA SER A 128 -13.21 -17.86 -9.12
C SER A 128 -13.45 -16.87 -7.98
N MET A 129 -14.70 -16.49 -7.74
CA MET A 129 -15.05 -15.59 -6.63
C MET A 129 -14.79 -16.24 -5.26
N ASP A 130 -14.88 -17.56 -5.15
CA ASP A 130 -14.65 -18.31 -3.92
C ASP A 130 -13.18 -18.75 -3.73
N ASN A 131 -12.38 -18.70 -4.80
CA ASN A 131 -10.97 -19.12 -4.77
C ASN A 131 -10.10 -18.20 -5.63
N VAL A 132 -9.42 -17.29 -4.99
CA VAL A 132 -8.52 -16.33 -5.65
C VAL A 132 -7.32 -17.00 -6.32
N GLY A 133 -6.76 -18.03 -5.70
CA GLY A 133 -5.75 -18.92 -6.29
C GLY A 133 -4.36 -18.34 -6.53
N GLY A 134 -4.02 -17.19 -5.94
CA GLY A 134 -2.73 -16.53 -6.13
C GLY A 134 -2.49 -15.37 -5.19
N ASN A 135 -1.65 -14.44 -5.61
CA ASN A 135 -1.27 -13.24 -4.86
C ASN A 135 -2.22 -12.03 -5.08
N VAL A 136 -3.31 -12.23 -5.81
CA VAL A 136 -4.26 -11.16 -6.17
C VAL A 136 -5.59 -11.43 -5.50
N THR A 137 -6.12 -10.47 -4.76
CA THR A 137 -7.44 -10.52 -4.12
C THR A 137 -8.08 -9.14 -4.09
N GLY A 138 -9.36 -9.04 -3.73
CA GLY A 138 -9.98 -7.72 -3.65
C GLY A 138 -11.50 -7.76 -3.66
N THR A 139 -12.10 -6.62 -3.99
CA THR A 139 -13.55 -6.42 -4.03
C THR A 139 -14.02 -6.17 -5.45
N SER A 140 -15.11 -6.85 -5.85
CA SER A 140 -15.79 -6.62 -7.13
C SER A 140 -16.95 -5.65 -6.93
N ASP A 141 -17.17 -4.79 -7.92
CA ASP A 141 -18.34 -3.92 -8.04
C ASP A 141 -19.42 -4.51 -8.97
N MET A 142 -19.34 -5.82 -9.24
CA MET A 142 -20.32 -6.51 -10.05
C MET A 142 -21.70 -6.40 -9.41
N SER A 143 -22.58 -5.62 -10.06
CA SER A 143 -24.00 -5.62 -9.72
C SER A 143 -24.62 -6.96 -10.15
N PRO A 144 -25.40 -7.65 -9.29
CA PRO A 144 -26.13 -8.83 -9.72
C PRO A 144 -27.10 -8.41 -10.84
N ILE A 145 -26.74 -8.73 -12.08
CA ILE A 145 -27.67 -8.58 -13.20
C ILE A 145 -28.73 -9.65 -12.97
N ASN A 146 -29.91 -9.24 -12.51
CA ASN A 146 -31.05 -10.13 -12.46
C ASN A 146 -31.23 -10.71 -13.87
N LYS A 147 -30.95 -12.02 -14.03
CA LYS A 147 -31.34 -12.74 -15.23
C LYS A 147 -32.86 -12.70 -15.27
N GLN A 148 -33.39 -11.83 -16.15
CA GLN A 148 -34.80 -11.87 -16.53
C GLN A 148 -35.03 -13.05 -17.42
#